data_5abe75af74c18e58c2fe2a4bd4ed0ef7
#
_entry.id   5abe75af74c18e58c2fe2a4bd4ed0ef7
#
_cell.length_a   1.000
_cell.length_b   1.000
_cell.length_c   1.000
_cell.angle_alpha   90.00
_cell.angle_beta   90.00
_cell.angle_gamma   90.00
#
_symmetry.space_group_name_H-M   'P 1'
#
loop_
_entity.id
_entity.type
_entity.pdbx_description
1 polymer ?
#
loop_
_entity_poly.entity_id
_entity_poly.type
_entity_poly.pdbx_seq_one_letter_code
_entity_poly.pdbx_strand_id
1 'polypeptide(L)'
;MNSDGAIDGIIDDLSYIMPLIHKKILKVELERKDGVITRPHVGILAVLDKRGPQPISEIGKRLLIPKPQMTAFLDKLENLGLVARLSDLDDRRVIKVTLTDKGKESLEASKKIVRENLRQLLTRLDAGDLAELSASLSSARKIMTKLE
;
A
#
# COMPACT_ATOMS: atom_id res chain seq x y z
N MET A 1 34.26 -2.26 -9.73
CA MET A 1 33.09 -3.10 -9.44
C MET A 1 32.23 -3.11 -10.69
N ASN A 2 32.01 -4.29 -11.26
CA ASN A 2 31.24 -4.40 -12.50
C ASN A 2 29.76 -4.05 -12.18
N SER A 3 29.14 -3.15 -12.93
CA SER A 3 27.75 -2.71 -12.67
C SER A 3 26.76 -3.89 -12.60
N ASP A 4 27.01 -4.93 -13.39
CA ASP A 4 26.17 -6.13 -13.43
C ASP A 4 26.20 -6.89 -12.10
N GLY A 5 27.36 -7.08 -11.48
CA GLY A 5 27.47 -7.74 -10.19
C GLY A 5 26.82 -6.96 -9.04
N ALA A 6 26.80 -5.61 -9.12
CA ALA A 6 26.08 -4.78 -8.15
C ALA A 6 24.57 -4.88 -8.34
N ILE A 7 24.09 -4.97 -9.58
CA ILE A 7 22.67 -5.16 -9.90
C ILE A 7 22.19 -6.51 -9.38
N ASP A 8 22.93 -7.59 -9.65
CA ASP A 8 22.59 -8.94 -9.21
C ASP A 8 22.51 -9.01 -7.68
N GLY A 9 23.48 -8.41 -6.96
CA GLY A 9 23.44 -8.34 -5.50
C GLY A 9 22.21 -7.59 -4.96
N ILE A 10 21.82 -6.47 -5.59
CA ILE A 10 20.60 -5.73 -5.21
C ILE A 10 19.34 -6.58 -5.45
N ILE A 11 19.29 -7.31 -6.58
CA ILE A 11 18.16 -8.20 -6.89
C ILE A 11 18.04 -9.30 -5.83
N ASP A 12 19.14 -9.92 -5.44
CA ASP A 12 19.18 -10.97 -4.43
C ASP A 12 18.72 -10.43 -3.07
N ASP A 13 19.24 -9.30 -2.62
CA ASP A 13 18.84 -8.64 -1.37
C ASP A 13 17.36 -8.28 -1.36
N LEU A 14 16.85 -7.68 -2.43
CA LEU A 14 15.42 -7.36 -2.55
C LEU A 14 14.56 -8.62 -2.56
N SER A 15 14.98 -9.66 -3.27
CA SER A 15 14.28 -10.96 -3.33
C SER A 15 14.19 -11.64 -1.98
N TYR A 16 15.18 -11.43 -1.10
CA TYR A 16 15.17 -11.93 0.27
C TYR A 16 14.36 -11.03 1.23
N ILE A 17 14.55 -9.72 1.16
CA ILE A 17 13.96 -8.76 2.10
C ILE A 17 12.45 -8.60 1.87
N MET A 18 11.99 -8.55 0.62
CA MET A 18 10.57 -8.31 0.32
C MET A 18 9.64 -9.38 0.91
N PRO A 19 9.90 -10.70 0.81
CA PRO A 19 9.09 -11.71 1.47
C PRO A 19 9.12 -11.61 3.00
N LEU A 20 10.26 -11.24 3.62
CA LEU A 20 10.34 -11.03 5.06
C LEU A 20 9.45 -9.87 5.51
N ILE A 21 9.53 -8.73 4.83
CA ILE A 21 8.67 -7.59 5.05
C ILE A 21 7.21 -8.01 4.89
N HIS A 22 6.91 -8.71 3.80
CA HIS A 22 5.58 -9.19 3.52
C HIS A 22 5.03 -10.10 4.62
N LYS A 23 5.79 -11.09 5.05
CA LYS A 23 5.36 -12.09 6.03
C LYS A 23 5.24 -11.52 7.45
N LYS A 24 6.19 -10.69 7.88
CA LYS A 24 6.28 -10.22 9.28
C LYS A 24 5.57 -8.90 9.52
N ILE A 25 5.58 -8.00 8.54
CA ILE A 25 5.11 -6.62 8.71
C ILE A 25 3.69 -6.44 8.19
N LEU A 26 3.38 -7.10 7.10
CA LEU A 26 2.15 -6.87 6.36
C LEU A 26 1.09 -7.96 6.57
N LYS A 27 1.29 -8.93 7.45
CA LYS A 27 0.30 -9.96 7.80
C LYS A 27 -0.75 -9.40 8.78
N VAL A 28 -1.13 -8.14 8.60
CA VAL A 28 -2.18 -7.53 9.38
C VAL A 28 -3.48 -7.67 8.60
N GLU A 29 -4.23 -8.69 8.93
CA GLU A 29 -5.66 -8.70 8.65
C GLU A 29 -6.27 -7.63 9.56
N LEU A 30 -6.77 -6.57 8.94
CA LEU A 30 -7.43 -5.49 9.64
C LEU A 30 -8.85 -5.96 9.96
N GLU A 31 -9.01 -6.67 11.07
CA GLU A 31 -10.32 -6.96 11.63
C GLU A 31 -10.98 -5.64 12.06
N ARG A 32 -11.97 -5.23 11.31
CA ARG A 32 -12.86 -4.13 11.71
C ARG A 32 -14.18 -4.70 12.20
N LYS A 33 -14.88 -3.95 13.06
CA LYS A 33 -16.23 -4.27 13.51
C LYS A 33 -17.22 -4.49 12.34
N ASP A 34 -16.90 -3.92 11.15
CA ASP A 34 -17.77 -3.90 9.97
C ASP A 34 -17.32 -4.90 8.87
N GLY A 35 -16.34 -5.73 9.15
CA GLY A 35 -15.78 -6.70 8.18
C GLY A 35 -14.27 -6.59 7.99
N VAL A 36 -13.71 -7.60 7.34
CA VAL A 36 -12.26 -7.71 7.09
C VAL A 36 -11.88 -6.88 5.88
N ILE A 37 -11.04 -5.86 6.09
CA ILE A 37 -10.36 -5.12 5.02
C ILE A 37 -8.98 -5.72 4.85
N THR A 38 -8.69 -6.21 3.63
CA THR A 38 -7.40 -6.78 3.26
C THR A 38 -6.49 -5.72 2.63
N ARG A 39 -5.23 -6.06 2.39
CA ARG A 39 -4.25 -5.16 1.76
C ARG A 39 -4.69 -4.53 0.45
N PRO A 40 -5.27 -5.26 -0.52
CA PRO A 40 -5.74 -4.64 -1.74
C PRO A 40 -6.74 -3.52 -1.46
N HIS A 41 -7.63 -3.69 -0.49
CA HIS A 41 -8.57 -2.65 -0.08
C HIS A 41 -7.84 -1.42 0.48
N VAL A 42 -6.87 -1.61 1.39
CA VAL A 42 -6.04 -0.51 1.93
C VAL A 42 -5.24 0.17 0.83
N GLY A 43 -4.70 -0.59 -0.12
CA GLY A 43 -3.99 -0.06 -1.29
C GLY A 43 -4.88 0.86 -2.14
N ILE A 44 -6.13 0.46 -2.38
CA ILE A 44 -7.11 1.28 -3.12
C ILE A 44 -7.38 2.58 -2.37
N LEU A 45 -7.65 2.52 -1.07
CA LEU A 45 -7.87 3.72 -0.24
C LEU A 45 -6.66 4.65 -0.27
N ALA A 46 -5.44 4.11 -0.19
CA ALA A 46 -4.20 4.89 -0.21
C ALA A 46 -3.96 5.59 -1.57
N VAL A 47 -4.29 4.94 -2.68
CA VAL A 47 -4.21 5.55 -4.02
C VAL A 47 -5.17 6.72 -4.11
N LEU A 48 -6.42 6.54 -3.64
CA LEU A 48 -7.45 7.59 -3.67
C LEU A 48 -7.11 8.76 -2.73
N ASP A 49 -6.52 8.49 -1.58
CA ASP A 49 -6.06 9.52 -0.64
C ASP A 49 -4.97 10.41 -1.25
N LYS A 50 -3.99 9.78 -1.91
CA LYS A 50 -2.83 10.48 -2.49
C LYS A 50 -3.18 11.24 -3.78
N ARG A 51 -4.11 10.73 -4.60
CA ARG A 51 -4.36 11.22 -5.96
C ARG A 51 -5.75 11.80 -6.20
N GLY A 52 -6.63 11.72 -5.22
CA GLY A 52 -8.03 12.09 -5.39
C GLY A 52 -8.83 11.08 -6.23
N PRO A 53 -9.99 11.49 -6.77
CA PRO A 53 -10.83 10.62 -7.58
C PRO A 53 -10.11 10.06 -8.80
N GLN A 54 -10.19 8.73 -9.00
CA GLN A 54 -9.51 8.01 -10.09
C GLN A 54 -10.48 7.10 -10.85
N PRO A 55 -10.30 6.92 -12.17
CA PRO A 55 -10.96 5.84 -12.91
C PRO A 55 -10.58 4.47 -12.32
N ILE A 56 -11.54 3.54 -12.30
CA ILE A 56 -11.34 2.18 -11.77
C ILE A 56 -10.15 1.48 -12.47
N SER A 57 -10.04 1.65 -13.78
CA SER A 57 -8.96 1.05 -14.58
C SER A 57 -7.57 1.56 -14.18
N GLU A 58 -7.45 2.84 -13.83
CA GLU A 58 -6.17 3.43 -13.42
C GLU A 58 -5.72 2.93 -12.04
N ILE A 59 -6.67 2.76 -11.12
CA ILE A 59 -6.37 2.15 -9.81
C ILE A 59 -5.89 0.71 -10.00
N GLY A 60 -6.60 -0.07 -10.81
CA GLY A 60 -6.25 -1.48 -11.09
C GLY A 60 -4.87 -1.63 -11.72
N LYS A 61 -4.54 -0.82 -12.73
CA LYS A 61 -3.21 -0.82 -13.37
C LYS A 61 -2.10 -0.52 -12.35
N ARG A 62 -2.31 0.50 -11.53
CA ARG A 62 -1.31 0.95 -10.54
C ARG A 62 -1.03 -0.08 -9.45
N LEU A 63 -2.06 -0.79 -9.01
CA LEU A 63 -1.96 -1.80 -7.97
C LEU A 63 -1.73 -3.21 -8.53
N LEU A 64 -1.62 -3.36 -9.85
CA LEU A 64 -1.48 -4.64 -10.56
C LEU A 64 -2.62 -5.61 -10.20
N ILE A 65 -3.84 -5.07 -10.04
CA ILE A 65 -5.05 -5.83 -9.71
C ILE A 65 -5.85 -6.08 -11.00
N PRO A 66 -6.13 -7.34 -11.36
CA PRO A 66 -6.98 -7.68 -12.50
C PRO A 66 -8.40 -7.09 -12.37
N LYS A 67 -8.99 -6.70 -13.50
CA LYS A 67 -10.32 -6.05 -13.55
C LYS A 67 -11.42 -6.78 -12.77
N PRO A 68 -11.57 -8.12 -12.85
CA PRO A 68 -12.61 -8.82 -12.07
C PRO A 68 -12.44 -8.68 -10.56
N GLN A 69 -11.20 -8.78 -10.08
CA GLN A 69 -10.89 -8.62 -8.66
C GLN A 69 -11.07 -7.17 -8.21
N MET A 70 -10.71 -6.21 -9.07
CA MET A 70 -10.88 -4.78 -8.79
C MET A 70 -12.34 -4.44 -8.55
N THR A 71 -13.26 -4.97 -9.34
CA THR A 71 -14.70 -4.80 -9.17
C THR A 71 -15.15 -5.34 -7.81
N ALA A 72 -14.77 -6.56 -7.45
CA ALA A 72 -15.13 -7.16 -6.16
C ALA A 72 -14.60 -6.37 -4.96
N PHE A 73 -13.37 -5.86 -5.03
CA PHE A 73 -12.80 -5.04 -3.96
C PHE A 73 -13.52 -3.70 -3.83
N LEU A 74 -13.87 -3.06 -4.94
CA LEU A 74 -14.61 -1.80 -4.92
C LEU A 74 -16.03 -1.97 -4.41
N ASP A 75 -16.75 -3.02 -4.82
CA ASP A 75 -18.09 -3.32 -4.34
C ASP A 75 -18.09 -3.48 -2.81
N LYS A 76 -17.10 -4.18 -2.28
CA LYS A 76 -16.93 -4.33 -0.83
C LYS A 76 -16.65 -2.99 -0.14
N LEU A 77 -15.75 -2.18 -0.68
CA LEU A 77 -15.41 -0.86 -0.12
C LEU A 77 -16.61 0.09 -0.17
N GLU A 78 -17.40 0.05 -1.23
CA GLU A 78 -18.61 0.85 -1.40
C GLU A 78 -19.70 0.39 -0.41
N ASN A 79 -19.93 -0.91 -0.26
CA ASN A 79 -20.87 -1.46 0.72
C ASN A 79 -20.49 -1.08 2.17
N LEU A 80 -19.20 -0.93 2.46
CA LEU A 80 -18.70 -0.44 3.74
C LEU A 80 -18.77 1.09 3.89
N GLY A 81 -19.14 1.80 2.82
CA GLY A 81 -19.20 3.26 2.78
C GLY A 81 -17.83 3.95 2.79
N LEU A 82 -16.76 3.25 2.38
CA LEU A 82 -15.38 3.76 2.41
C LEU A 82 -14.99 4.47 1.11
N VAL A 83 -15.66 4.14 0.03
CA VAL A 83 -15.53 4.79 -1.27
C VAL A 83 -16.92 5.06 -1.85
N ALA A 84 -16.99 5.97 -2.81
CA ALA A 84 -18.20 6.25 -3.61
C ALA A 84 -17.84 6.28 -5.09
N ARG A 85 -18.75 5.81 -5.95
CA ARG A 85 -18.63 5.94 -7.38
C ARG A 85 -19.21 7.26 -7.83
N LEU A 86 -18.50 7.94 -8.71
CA LEU A 86 -18.90 9.19 -9.33
C LEU A 86 -18.91 9.00 -10.86
N SER A 87 -19.96 9.45 -11.51
CA SER A 87 -19.96 9.59 -12.96
C SER A 87 -19.05 10.77 -13.33
N ASP A 88 -18.19 10.60 -14.34
CA ASP A 88 -17.41 11.71 -14.87
C ASP A 88 -18.34 12.73 -15.54
N LEU A 89 -18.08 14.03 -15.31
CA LEU A 89 -18.91 15.11 -15.87
C LEU A 89 -18.70 15.25 -17.38
N ASP A 90 -17.49 14.92 -17.87
CA ASP A 90 -17.12 15.07 -19.28
C ASP A 90 -17.44 13.82 -20.10
N ASP A 91 -17.27 12.62 -19.51
CA ASP A 91 -17.63 11.34 -20.13
C ASP A 91 -18.34 10.41 -19.14
N ARG A 92 -19.67 10.33 -19.27
CA ARG A 92 -20.54 9.49 -18.44
C ARG A 92 -20.23 7.98 -18.53
N ARG A 93 -19.40 7.56 -19.50
CA ARG A 93 -18.92 6.18 -19.63
C ARG A 93 -17.79 5.87 -18.66
N VAL A 94 -17.13 6.91 -18.14
CA VAL A 94 -16.03 6.77 -17.20
C VAL A 94 -16.57 6.88 -15.78
N ILE A 95 -16.45 5.79 -15.02
CA ILE A 95 -16.77 5.78 -13.60
C ILE A 95 -15.48 6.05 -12.82
N LYS A 96 -15.47 7.14 -12.07
CA LYS A 96 -14.42 7.46 -11.11
C LYS A 96 -14.83 6.98 -9.72
N VAL A 97 -13.84 6.65 -8.92
CA VAL A 97 -14.02 6.29 -7.51
C VAL A 97 -13.37 7.37 -6.66
N THR A 98 -14.03 7.77 -5.61
CA THR A 98 -13.53 8.74 -4.62
C THR A 98 -13.53 8.16 -3.24
N LEU A 99 -12.62 8.65 -2.40
CA LEU A 99 -12.53 8.31 -0.99
C LEU A 99 -13.59 9.10 -0.22
N THR A 100 -14.33 8.44 0.68
CA THR A 100 -15.22 9.10 1.63
C THR A 100 -14.48 9.53 2.89
N ASP A 101 -15.07 10.37 3.75
CA ASP A 101 -14.50 10.71 5.05
C ASP A 101 -14.32 9.47 5.92
N LYS A 102 -15.31 8.56 5.92
CA LYS A 102 -15.19 7.24 6.57
C LYS A 102 -14.04 6.41 5.99
N GLY A 103 -13.79 6.51 4.68
CA GLY A 103 -12.65 5.87 4.01
C GLY A 103 -11.31 6.43 4.47
N LYS A 104 -11.20 7.75 4.66
CA LYS A 104 -9.99 8.39 5.21
C LYS A 104 -9.72 7.94 6.64
N GLU A 105 -10.72 7.96 7.50
CA GLU A 105 -10.60 7.47 8.88
C GLU A 105 -10.16 6.00 8.92
N SER A 106 -10.73 5.18 8.03
CA SER A 106 -10.39 3.78 7.87
C SER A 106 -8.93 3.58 7.46
N LEU A 107 -8.44 4.38 6.51
CA LEU A 107 -7.07 4.33 6.05
C LEU A 107 -6.10 4.73 7.16
N GLU A 108 -6.40 5.80 7.90
CA GLU A 108 -5.56 6.24 9.03
C GLU A 108 -5.53 5.20 10.16
N ALA A 109 -6.65 4.59 10.48
CA ALA A 109 -6.69 3.48 11.44
C ALA A 109 -5.80 2.31 10.97
N SER A 110 -5.84 1.98 9.68
CA SER A 110 -5.01 0.94 9.08
C SER A 110 -3.52 1.26 9.15
N LYS A 111 -3.14 2.51 8.81
CA LYS A 111 -1.76 3.01 8.93
C LYS A 111 -1.25 2.92 10.37
N LYS A 112 -2.10 3.26 11.35
CA LYS A 112 -1.75 3.20 12.78
C LYS A 112 -1.47 1.77 13.23
N ILE A 113 -2.28 0.81 12.84
CA ILE A 113 -2.09 -0.61 13.18
C ILE A 113 -0.77 -1.13 12.58
N VAL A 114 -0.51 -0.87 11.31
CA VAL A 114 0.75 -1.27 10.65
C VAL A 114 1.95 -0.65 11.36
N ARG A 115 1.85 0.64 11.69
CA ARG A 115 2.93 1.36 12.40
C ARG A 115 3.21 0.78 13.78
N GLU A 116 2.17 0.41 14.53
CA GLU A 116 2.32 -0.18 15.85
C GLU A 116 2.95 -1.58 15.78
N ASN A 117 2.53 -2.41 14.84
CA ASN A 117 3.10 -3.74 14.62
C ASN A 117 4.58 -3.65 14.20
N LEU A 118 4.91 -2.68 13.34
CA LEU A 118 6.30 -2.40 12.98
C LEU A 118 7.12 -1.96 14.18
N ARG A 119 6.58 -1.07 15.01
CA ARG A 119 7.25 -0.63 16.23
C ARG A 119 7.56 -1.83 17.13
N GLN A 120 6.59 -2.68 17.42
CA GLN A 120 6.79 -3.88 18.25
C GLN A 120 7.81 -4.85 17.65
N LEU A 121 7.86 -4.99 16.32
CA LEU A 121 8.87 -5.81 15.68
C LEU A 121 10.27 -5.23 15.85
N LEU A 122 10.41 -3.92 15.64
CA LEU A 122 11.69 -3.22 15.70
C LEU A 122 12.26 -3.09 17.11
N THR A 123 11.45 -3.16 18.17
CA THR A 123 11.94 -3.20 19.56
C THR A 123 12.77 -4.45 19.89
N ARG A 124 12.79 -5.45 19.01
CA ARG A 124 13.62 -6.64 19.16
C ARG A 124 15.08 -6.44 18.69
N LEU A 125 15.34 -5.34 18.02
CA LEU A 125 16.68 -4.96 17.57
C LEU A 125 17.37 -4.13 18.65
N ASP A 126 18.68 -4.26 18.75
CA ASP A 126 19.47 -3.37 19.60
C ASP A 126 19.62 -1.98 18.99
N ALA A 127 20.19 -1.05 19.75
CA ALA A 127 20.34 0.35 19.33
C ALA A 127 21.28 0.50 18.12
N GLY A 128 22.28 -0.35 17.99
CA GLY A 128 23.21 -0.37 16.86
C GLY A 128 22.51 -0.79 15.57
N ASP A 129 21.81 -1.93 15.60
CA ASP A 129 21.02 -2.43 14.48
C ASP A 129 19.95 -1.43 14.03
N LEU A 130 19.28 -0.78 14.99
CA LEU A 130 18.26 0.24 14.67
C LEU A 130 18.88 1.44 13.95
N ALA A 131 20.03 1.91 14.40
CA ALA A 131 20.73 3.04 13.77
C ALA A 131 21.20 2.68 12.36
N GLU A 132 21.77 1.50 12.16
CA GLU A 132 22.25 1.02 10.87
C GLU A 132 21.08 0.80 9.88
N LEU A 133 20.01 0.16 10.33
CA LEU A 133 18.80 -0.05 9.53
C LEU A 133 18.17 1.29 9.12
N SER A 134 18.10 2.26 10.04
CA SER A 134 17.57 3.60 9.77
C SER A 134 18.38 4.32 8.70
N ALA A 135 19.71 4.29 8.80
CA ALA A 135 20.61 4.91 7.82
C ALA A 135 20.50 4.24 6.44
N SER A 136 20.49 2.90 6.42
CA SER A 136 20.38 2.10 5.19
C SER A 136 19.07 2.36 4.45
N LEU A 137 17.95 2.35 5.17
CA LEU A 137 16.62 2.64 4.59
C LEU A 137 16.52 4.09 4.10
N SER A 138 17.10 5.05 4.81
CA SER A 138 17.15 6.45 4.38
C SER A 138 17.91 6.60 3.06
N SER A 139 19.05 5.93 2.93
CA SER A 139 19.87 5.92 1.71
C SER A 139 19.14 5.22 0.56
N ALA A 140 18.58 4.03 0.82
CA ALA A 140 17.79 3.30 -0.18
C ALA A 140 16.62 4.15 -0.69
N ARG A 141 15.88 4.82 0.18
CA ARG A 141 14.77 5.70 -0.21
C ARG A 141 15.22 6.81 -1.14
N LYS A 142 16.34 7.50 -0.83
CA LYS A 142 16.89 8.57 -1.68
C LYS A 142 17.25 8.09 -3.08
N ILE A 143 17.75 6.85 -3.18
CA ILE A 143 18.14 6.26 -4.47
C ILE A 143 16.90 5.82 -5.25
N MET A 144 15.97 5.14 -4.59
CA MET A 144 14.75 4.61 -5.23
C MET A 144 13.83 5.72 -5.77
N THR A 145 13.80 6.90 -5.14
CA THR A 145 13.03 8.05 -5.65
C THR A 145 13.56 8.60 -6.99
N LYS A 146 14.76 8.19 -7.42
CA LYS A 146 15.27 8.55 -8.76
C LYS A 146 14.68 7.68 -9.87
N LEU A 147 13.97 6.61 -9.51
CA LEU A 147 13.32 5.68 -10.45
C LEU A 147 11.85 6.08 -10.75
N GLU A 148 11.30 7.09 -10.05
CA GLU A 148 9.98 7.66 -10.32
C GLU A 148 10.04 8.71 -11.44
#